data_6ff69dee8cdf02536be5039e74105f3f
#
_entry.id   6ff69dee8cdf02536be5039e74105f3f
#
_cell.length_a   1.000
_cell.length_b   1.000
_cell.length_c   1.000
_cell.angle_alpha   90.00
_cell.angle_beta   90.00
_cell.angle_gamma   90.00
#
_symmetry.space_group_name_H-M   'P 1'
#
loop_
_entity.id
_entity.type
_entity.pdbx_description
1 polymer ?
#
loop_
_entity_poly.entity_id
_entity_poly.type
_entity_poly.pdbx_seq_one_letter_code
_entity_poly.pdbx_strand_id
1 'polypeptide(L)'
;MIEARGLGWPAARLVLVCWLVTFFDGYDMNVIGFAAPYLAPAFHLDKHMLGYIFAAGTAGLLLGGFAFGFIADRIGRRATLILTTAIFGVLTLAVAFATRYSHFVALRFANGIALGGAIPLTWALGTEYVGTRYRATMVTLIMLGYGLGVIAAGPISVALIPRFGWGAVFIFGGAASLLAAVVLVVALPESLRFLAANGRRRERLAAAVRRLAPERDIPVTARFVLSDEAPASLSARNVAALFNGELARITPLLWLGYIASSMTTFFLTSWGPIVFEALGFTRTSAAFVSSSNSLGGMLGGLLLMRFTDRVGVITLAVFPVIAVPLLLVAGLGSMSQSAFVALMLLLSVFLAGSHFGITSITGLFYPTAYRGLGTGWASSMGKIGSTLGPIIGGMILSSALPTQETFAVMAVCPAVLCACMFAIGMVQRRAQRDSAMALARGAPVVSPVPSSTRAPF
;
A
#
# COMPACT_ATOMS: atom_id res chain seq x y z
N MET A 1 8.93 19.28 22.16
CA MET A 1 9.21 20.23 21.06
C MET A 1 8.41 19.93 19.80
N ILE A 2 8.49 18.74 19.23
CA ILE A 2 7.76 18.36 18.01
C ILE A 2 6.26 18.25 18.27
N GLU A 3 5.85 17.76 19.45
CA GLU A 3 4.44 17.61 19.85
C GLU A 3 3.62 18.91 19.80
N ALA A 4 4.24 20.05 20.07
CA ALA A 4 3.57 21.35 20.05
C ALA A 4 3.46 21.97 18.63
N ARG A 5 4.03 21.31 17.60
CA ARG A 5 4.03 21.83 16.24
C ARG A 5 2.85 21.34 15.41
N GLY A 6 2.21 22.30 14.75
CA GLY A 6 1.26 22.03 13.68
C GLY A 6 1.93 21.71 12.34
N LEU A 7 1.10 21.56 11.31
CA LEU A 7 1.53 21.42 9.91
C LEU A 7 2.04 22.79 9.39
N GLY A 8 3.31 23.11 9.70
CA GLY A 8 3.97 24.32 9.19
C GLY A 8 4.71 24.05 7.88
N TRP A 9 5.34 25.10 7.30
CA TRP A 9 6.09 25.03 6.04
C TRP A 9 7.12 23.89 5.95
N PRO A 10 7.92 23.54 7.00
CA PRO A 10 8.84 22.43 6.94
C PRO A 10 8.15 21.08 6.74
N ALA A 11 6.97 20.88 7.37
CA ALA A 11 6.16 19.66 7.19
C ALA A 11 5.56 19.62 5.77
N ALA A 12 5.03 20.74 5.26
CA ALA A 12 4.49 20.82 3.91
C ALA A 12 5.55 20.54 2.85
N ARG A 13 6.77 21.08 3.00
CA ARG A 13 7.91 20.80 2.12
C ARG A 13 8.25 19.30 2.13
N LEU A 14 8.29 18.68 3.31
CA LEU A 14 8.59 17.27 3.44
C LEU A 14 7.49 16.40 2.80
N VAL A 15 6.21 16.76 3.01
CA VAL A 15 5.09 16.12 2.32
C VAL A 15 5.28 16.18 0.81
N LEU A 16 5.55 17.35 0.25
CA LEU A 16 5.70 17.52 -1.19
C LEU A 16 6.85 16.67 -1.77
N VAL A 17 7.97 16.61 -1.07
CA VAL A 17 9.14 15.84 -1.50
C VAL A 17 8.87 14.33 -1.40
N CYS A 18 8.26 13.86 -0.31
CA CYS A 18 7.84 12.46 -0.17
C CYS A 18 6.72 12.10 -1.17
N TRP A 19 5.80 13.03 -1.42
CA TRP A 19 4.73 12.89 -2.40
C TRP A 19 5.26 12.66 -3.82
N LEU A 20 6.32 13.34 -4.20
CA LEU A 20 6.95 13.14 -5.50
C LEU A 20 7.46 11.70 -5.67
N VAL A 21 8.08 11.13 -4.63
CA VAL A 21 8.53 9.73 -4.63
C VAL A 21 7.36 8.76 -4.74
N THR A 22 6.34 8.95 -3.89
CA THR A 22 5.18 8.04 -3.88
C THR A 22 4.34 8.18 -5.14
N PHE A 23 4.32 9.35 -5.80
CA PHE A 23 3.67 9.53 -7.10
C PHE A 23 4.32 8.64 -8.18
N PHE A 24 5.64 8.68 -8.30
CA PHE A 24 6.32 7.85 -9.29
C PHE A 24 6.34 6.37 -8.94
N ASP A 25 6.28 6.01 -7.66
CA ASP A 25 6.04 4.64 -7.21
C ASP A 25 4.65 4.14 -7.70
N GLY A 26 3.59 4.91 -7.44
CA GLY A 26 2.25 4.60 -7.90
C GLY A 26 2.13 4.53 -9.42
N TYR A 27 2.80 5.44 -10.12
CA TYR A 27 2.88 5.45 -11.58
C TYR A 27 3.56 4.18 -12.11
N ASP A 28 4.76 3.87 -11.63
CA ASP A 28 5.58 2.75 -12.14
C ASP A 28 4.91 1.40 -11.90
N MET A 29 4.32 1.22 -10.72
CA MET A 29 3.62 -0.02 -10.39
C MET A 29 2.43 -0.31 -11.32
N ASN A 30 1.81 0.73 -11.87
CA ASN A 30 0.59 0.58 -12.67
C ASN A 30 0.82 0.73 -14.18
N VAL A 31 1.82 1.48 -14.61
CA VAL A 31 2.08 1.77 -16.02
C VAL A 31 2.27 0.52 -16.88
N ILE A 32 2.80 -0.56 -16.29
CA ILE A 32 2.99 -1.83 -17.00
C ILE A 32 1.66 -2.45 -17.47
N GLY A 33 0.57 -2.31 -16.71
CA GLY A 33 -0.77 -2.75 -17.11
C GLY A 33 -1.27 -2.02 -18.35
N PHE A 34 -0.98 -0.71 -18.47
CA PHE A 34 -1.34 0.09 -19.65
C PHE A 34 -0.42 -0.15 -20.85
N ALA A 35 0.83 -0.53 -20.62
CA ALA A 35 1.77 -0.91 -21.69
C ALA A 35 1.51 -2.33 -22.20
N ALA A 36 0.93 -3.22 -21.40
CA ALA A 36 0.76 -4.63 -21.69
C ALA A 36 0.01 -4.93 -23.01
N PRO A 37 -1.08 -4.24 -23.41
CA PRO A 37 -1.74 -4.44 -24.70
C PRO A 37 -0.84 -4.18 -25.91
N TYR A 38 0.23 -3.42 -25.74
CA TYR A 38 1.23 -3.12 -26.78
C TYR A 38 2.42 -4.06 -26.70
N LEU A 39 2.79 -4.48 -25.48
CA LEU A 39 3.89 -5.43 -25.25
C LEU A 39 3.53 -6.84 -25.71
N ALA A 40 2.29 -7.29 -25.46
CA ALA A 40 1.85 -8.62 -25.80
C ALA A 40 2.09 -8.98 -27.28
N PRO A 41 1.64 -8.21 -28.27
CA PRO A 41 1.90 -8.50 -29.68
C PRO A 41 3.37 -8.25 -30.08
N ALA A 42 4.04 -7.26 -29.50
CA ALA A 42 5.41 -6.90 -29.85
C ALA A 42 6.43 -7.99 -29.48
N PHE A 43 6.18 -8.73 -28.40
CA PHE A 43 7.08 -9.77 -27.88
C PHE A 43 6.44 -11.15 -27.89
N HIS A 44 5.29 -11.33 -28.56
CA HIS A 44 4.54 -12.59 -28.61
C HIS A 44 4.25 -13.18 -27.22
N LEU A 45 3.87 -12.29 -26.26
CA LEU A 45 3.59 -12.70 -24.89
C LEU A 45 2.17 -13.23 -24.75
N ASP A 46 2.04 -14.40 -24.18
CA ASP A 46 0.74 -14.92 -23.73
C ASP A 46 0.30 -14.30 -22.40
N LYS A 47 -0.92 -14.61 -21.98
CA LYS A 47 -1.47 -14.08 -20.72
C LYS A 47 -0.74 -14.62 -19.49
N HIS A 48 -0.19 -15.84 -19.53
CA HIS A 48 0.61 -16.38 -18.42
C HIS A 48 1.91 -15.57 -18.28
N MET A 49 2.61 -15.31 -19.40
CA MET A 49 3.84 -14.52 -19.41
C MET A 49 3.61 -13.10 -18.87
N LEU A 50 2.53 -12.46 -19.26
CA LEU A 50 2.14 -11.14 -18.73
C LEU A 50 1.87 -11.19 -17.23
N GLY A 51 1.17 -12.23 -16.75
CA GLY A 51 0.91 -12.45 -15.33
C GLY A 51 2.20 -12.52 -14.51
N TYR A 52 3.22 -13.21 -15.00
CA TYR A 52 4.54 -13.27 -14.35
C TYR A 52 5.28 -11.93 -14.39
N ILE A 53 5.19 -11.15 -15.47
CA ILE A 53 5.77 -9.79 -15.54
C ILE A 53 5.15 -8.89 -14.48
N PHE A 54 3.82 -8.91 -14.33
CA PHE A 54 3.12 -8.14 -13.31
C PHE A 54 3.50 -8.58 -11.89
N ALA A 55 3.52 -9.90 -11.67
CA ALA A 55 3.86 -10.49 -10.38
C ALA A 55 5.32 -10.24 -9.98
N ALA A 56 6.25 -10.19 -10.93
CA ALA A 56 7.67 -9.97 -10.63
C ALA A 56 7.90 -8.66 -9.87
N GLY A 57 7.24 -7.56 -10.28
CA GLY A 57 7.34 -6.29 -9.58
C GLY A 57 6.84 -6.37 -8.13
N THR A 58 5.68 -6.96 -7.91
CA THR A 58 5.09 -7.09 -6.56
C THR A 58 5.85 -8.09 -5.68
N ALA A 59 6.41 -9.16 -6.25
CA ALA A 59 7.30 -10.08 -5.54
C ALA A 59 8.59 -9.38 -5.07
N GLY A 60 9.16 -8.51 -5.92
CA GLY A 60 10.31 -7.68 -5.55
C GLY A 60 10.02 -6.76 -4.35
N LEU A 61 8.83 -6.15 -4.29
CA LEU A 61 8.41 -5.30 -3.17
C LEU A 61 8.52 -5.99 -1.81
N LEU A 62 8.22 -7.29 -1.75
CA LEU A 62 8.30 -8.06 -0.50
C LEU A 62 9.74 -8.10 0.02
N LEU A 63 10.69 -8.43 -0.84
CA LEU A 63 12.12 -8.50 -0.48
C LEU A 63 12.70 -7.12 -0.21
N GLY A 64 12.32 -6.12 -1.02
CA GLY A 64 12.81 -4.76 -0.91
C GLY A 64 12.45 -4.10 0.42
N GLY A 65 11.24 -4.34 0.93
CA GLY A 65 10.80 -3.82 2.22
C GLY A 65 11.72 -4.24 3.38
N PHE A 66 12.16 -5.50 3.40
CA PHE A 66 13.12 -5.99 4.39
C PHE A 66 14.53 -5.46 4.15
N ALA A 67 15.02 -5.53 2.90
CA ALA A 67 16.38 -5.14 2.55
C ALA A 67 16.64 -3.65 2.85
N PHE A 68 15.77 -2.78 2.37
CA PHE A 68 15.96 -1.33 2.54
C PHE A 68 15.59 -0.84 3.94
N GLY A 69 14.75 -1.54 4.70
CA GLY A 69 14.58 -1.29 6.12
C GLY A 69 15.91 -1.44 6.87
N PHE A 70 16.61 -2.56 6.65
CA PHE A 70 17.90 -2.83 7.25
C PHE A 70 19.01 -1.86 6.79
N ILE A 71 19.03 -1.49 5.51
CA ILE A 71 19.97 -0.49 4.97
C ILE A 71 19.72 0.87 5.63
N ALA A 72 18.45 1.26 5.80
CA ALA A 72 18.07 2.54 6.39
C ALA A 72 18.53 2.71 7.85
N ASP A 73 18.55 1.62 8.61
CA ASP A 73 19.05 1.64 9.98
C ASP A 73 20.59 1.85 10.04
N ARG A 74 21.32 1.48 8.98
CA ARG A 74 22.77 1.62 8.89
C ARG A 74 23.26 2.95 8.32
N ILE A 75 22.74 3.32 7.14
CA ILE A 75 23.23 4.51 6.41
C ILE A 75 22.35 5.76 6.60
N GLY A 76 21.15 5.59 7.18
CA GLY A 76 20.18 6.66 7.43
C GLY A 76 19.02 6.63 6.42
N ARG A 77 17.89 7.17 6.85
CA ARG A 77 16.64 7.11 6.06
C ARG A 77 16.69 7.98 4.82
N ARG A 78 17.32 9.16 4.92
CA ARG A 78 17.51 10.07 3.79
C ARG A 78 18.35 9.42 2.69
N ALA A 79 19.53 8.92 3.03
CA ALA A 79 20.44 8.30 2.07
C ALA A 79 19.79 7.10 1.39
N THR A 80 19.10 6.25 2.16
CA THR A 80 18.40 5.08 1.64
C THR A 80 17.27 5.47 0.69
N LEU A 81 16.45 6.50 1.02
CA LEU A 81 15.36 6.92 0.15
C LEU A 81 15.87 7.51 -1.18
N ILE A 82 16.96 8.28 -1.14
CA ILE A 82 17.61 8.78 -2.37
C ILE A 82 18.13 7.60 -3.21
N LEU A 83 18.80 6.63 -2.58
CA LEU A 83 19.34 5.46 -3.24
C LEU A 83 18.24 4.61 -3.90
N THR A 84 17.17 4.30 -3.16
CA THR A 84 16.03 3.52 -3.71
C THR A 84 15.38 4.25 -4.87
N THR A 85 15.15 5.57 -4.75
CA THR A 85 14.55 6.38 -5.81
C THR A 85 15.42 6.42 -7.06
N ALA A 86 16.73 6.55 -6.90
CA ALA A 86 17.67 6.53 -8.03
C ALA A 86 17.72 5.15 -8.69
N ILE A 87 17.81 4.06 -7.92
CA ILE A 87 17.86 2.69 -8.44
C ILE A 87 16.58 2.39 -9.22
N PHE A 88 15.40 2.64 -8.66
CA PHE A 88 14.18 2.35 -9.40
C PHE A 88 14.02 3.23 -10.64
N GLY A 89 14.45 4.49 -10.60
CA GLY A 89 14.47 5.36 -11.78
C GLY A 89 15.32 4.79 -12.91
N VAL A 90 16.53 4.31 -12.61
CA VAL A 90 17.41 3.64 -13.60
C VAL A 90 16.79 2.35 -14.12
N LEU A 91 16.23 1.52 -13.22
CA LEU A 91 15.62 0.24 -13.61
C LEU A 91 14.36 0.45 -14.46
N THR A 92 13.54 1.45 -14.13
CA THR A 92 12.37 1.83 -14.95
C THR A 92 12.82 2.28 -16.35
N LEU A 93 13.87 3.11 -16.46
CA LEU A 93 14.44 3.45 -17.76
C LEU A 93 14.92 2.22 -18.51
N ALA A 94 15.59 1.29 -17.83
CA ALA A 94 16.11 0.07 -18.44
C ALA A 94 14.99 -0.82 -19.02
N VAL A 95 13.79 -0.82 -18.44
CA VAL A 95 12.62 -1.54 -19.00
C VAL A 95 12.30 -1.09 -20.42
N ALA A 96 12.47 0.21 -20.75
CA ALA A 96 12.22 0.74 -22.09
C ALA A 96 13.12 0.11 -23.18
N PHE A 97 14.27 -0.43 -22.78
CA PHE A 97 15.24 -1.08 -23.66
C PHE A 97 15.20 -2.61 -23.58
N ALA A 98 14.21 -3.18 -22.92
CA ALA A 98 14.04 -4.62 -22.83
C ALA A 98 13.73 -5.20 -24.23
N THR A 99 14.47 -6.26 -24.62
CA THR A 99 14.35 -6.90 -25.93
C THR A 99 13.83 -8.34 -25.85
N ARG A 100 13.69 -8.89 -24.63
CA ARG A 100 13.26 -10.27 -24.41
C ARG A 100 12.36 -10.33 -23.17
N TYR A 101 11.51 -11.35 -23.13
CA TYR A 101 10.65 -11.63 -21.97
C TYR A 101 11.41 -11.67 -20.63
N SER A 102 12.56 -12.37 -20.60
CA SER A 102 13.38 -12.48 -19.39
C SER A 102 13.89 -11.13 -18.87
N HIS A 103 14.15 -10.16 -19.77
CA HIS A 103 14.54 -8.81 -19.36
C HIS A 103 13.40 -8.10 -18.62
N PHE A 104 12.15 -8.23 -19.10
CA PHE A 104 11.00 -7.65 -18.40
C PHE A 104 10.84 -8.24 -17.01
N VAL A 105 10.87 -9.57 -16.87
CA VAL A 105 10.73 -10.23 -15.57
C VAL A 105 11.84 -9.81 -14.61
N ALA A 106 13.09 -9.87 -15.05
CA ALA A 106 14.25 -9.54 -14.22
C ALA A 106 14.27 -8.06 -13.80
N LEU A 107 14.04 -7.14 -14.76
CA LEU A 107 14.01 -5.70 -14.47
C LEU A 107 12.83 -5.31 -13.59
N ARG A 108 11.65 -5.87 -13.82
CA ARG A 108 10.47 -5.62 -12.96
C ARG A 108 10.67 -6.15 -11.55
N PHE A 109 11.29 -7.33 -11.39
CA PHE A 109 11.62 -7.88 -10.08
C PHE A 109 12.63 -6.99 -9.34
N ALA A 110 13.74 -6.62 -10.00
CA ALA A 110 14.76 -5.74 -9.44
C ALA A 110 14.17 -4.35 -9.10
N ASN A 111 13.31 -3.81 -9.98
CA ASN A 111 12.60 -2.55 -9.75
C ASN A 111 11.68 -2.64 -8.52
N GLY A 112 10.94 -3.74 -8.39
CA GLY A 112 10.13 -4.01 -7.21
C GLY A 112 10.96 -4.04 -5.92
N ILE A 113 12.16 -4.64 -5.93
CA ILE A 113 13.06 -4.60 -4.77
C ILE A 113 13.40 -3.14 -4.42
N ALA A 114 13.76 -2.30 -5.39
CA ALA A 114 14.06 -0.90 -5.13
C ALA A 114 12.84 -0.14 -4.55
N LEU A 115 11.65 -0.31 -5.13
CA LEU A 115 10.41 0.34 -4.67
C LEU A 115 9.96 -0.11 -3.27
N GLY A 116 10.26 -1.38 -2.89
CA GLY A 116 9.79 -1.96 -1.62
C GLY A 116 10.20 -1.19 -0.37
N GLY A 117 11.30 -0.43 -0.43
CA GLY A 117 11.75 0.43 0.66
C GLY A 117 11.18 1.85 0.64
N ALA A 118 10.71 2.34 -0.50
CA ALA A 118 10.38 3.76 -0.68
C ALA A 118 9.22 4.22 0.22
N ILE A 119 8.08 3.56 0.16
CA ILE A 119 6.88 3.95 0.94
C ILE A 119 7.13 3.91 2.46
N PRO A 120 7.67 2.83 3.06
CA PRO A 120 7.95 2.81 4.50
C PRO A 120 8.91 3.92 4.95
N LEU A 121 9.90 4.25 4.12
CA LEU A 121 10.87 5.31 4.42
C LEU A 121 10.24 6.71 4.36
N THR A 122 9.33 6.97 3.40
CA THR A 122 8.60 8.23 3.34
C THR A 122 7.69 8.42 4.55
N TRP A 123 7.01 7.36 5.02
CA TRP A 123 6.18 7.40 6.22
C TRP A 123 7.02 7.65 7.47
N ALA A 124 8.14 6.93 7.60
CA ALA A 124 9.04 7.09 8.73
C ALA A 124 9.57 8.53 8.82
N LEU A 125 10.08 9.09 7.71
CA LEU A 125 10.54 10.46 7.66
C LEU A 125 9.42 11.46 7.92
N GLY A 126 8.26 11.29 7.25
CA GLY A 126 7.12 12.19 7.40
C GLY A 126 6.63 12.32 8.83
N THR A 127 6.50 11.19 9.53
CA THR A 127 5.97 11.16 10.90
C THR A 127 6.93 11.68 11.96
N GLU A 128 8.23 11.76 11.67
CA GLU A 128 9.23 12.30 12.61
C GLU A 128 9.22 13.83 12.75
N TYR A 129 8.69 14.53 11.76
CA TYR A 129 8.71 15.99 11.69
C TYR A 129 7.43 16.65 12.18
N VAL A 130 6.45 15.86 12.63
CA VAL A 130 5.15 16.33 13.15
C VAL A 130 4.82 15.70 14.49
N GLY A 131 3.99 16.40 15.28
CA GLY A 131 3.46 15.85 16.53
C GLY A 131 2.55 14.65 16.31
N THR A 132 2.36 13.82 17.34
CA THR A 132 1.55 12.58 17.30
C THR A 132 0.17 12.79 16.71
N ARG A 133 -0.47 13.92 17.01
CA ARG A 133 -1.78 14.33 16.48
C ARG A 133 -1.83 14.37 14.94
N TYR A 134 -0.73 14.73 14.28
CA TYR A 134 -0.68 14.96 12.82
C TYR A 134 -0.03 13.82 12.04
N ARG A 135 0.46 12.75 12.70
CA ARG A 135 1.15 11.63 12.04
C ARG A 135 0.28 10.94 11.00
N ALA A 136 -0.99 10.66 11.34
CA ALA A 136 -1.92 10.05 10.40
C ALA A 136 -2.18 10.95 9.19
N THR A 137 -2.37 12.25 9.41
CA THR A 137 -2.56 13.24 8.35
C THR A 137 -1.33 13.30 7.42
N MET A 138 -0.11 13.27 7.98
CA MET A 138 1.12 13.24 7.18
C MET A 138 1.18 12.03 6.26
N VAL A 139 0.94 10.84 6.81
CA VAL A 139 0.92 9.59 6.02
C VAL A 139 -0.15 9.66 4.93
N THR A 140 -1.34 10.13 5.25
CA THR A 140 -2.43 10.27 4.27
C THR A 140 -2.06 11.24 3.15
N LEU A 141 -1.50 12.40 3.48
CA LEU A 141 -1.07 13.37 2.48
C LEU A 141 0.03 12.81 1.56
N ILE A 142 0.99 12.08 2.12
CA ILE A 142 2.04 11.41 1.32
C ILE A 142 1.40 10.35 0.41
N MET A 143 0.45 9.56 0.91
CA MET A 143 -0.20 8.50 0.13
C MET A 143 -1.15 9.02 -0.97
N LEU A 144 -1.63 10.27 -0.87
CA LEU A 144 -2.31 10.91 -1.99
C LEU A 144 -1.41 10.98 -3.24
N GLY A 145 -0.09 11.16 -3.05
CA GLY A 145 0.89 11.08 -4.14
C GLY A 145 0.81 9.74 -4.88
N TYR A 146 0.85 8.63 -4.14
CA TYR A 146 0.73 7.29 -4.72
C TYR A 146 -0.57 7.14 -5.53
N GLY A 147 -1.70 7.50 -4.94
CA GLY A 147 -3.00 7.42 -5.60
C GLY A 147 -3.08 8.22 -6.91
N LEU A 148 -2.54 9.44 -6.90
CA LEU A 148 -2.48 10.28 -8.10
C LEU A 148 -1.51 9.72 -9.15
N GLY A 149 -0.41 9.09 -8.75
CA GLY A 149 0.50 8.38 -9.65
C GLY A 149 -0.20 7.23 -10.38
N VAL A 150 -0.98 6.42 -9.64
CA VAL A 150 -1.81 5.35 -10.22
C VAL A 150 -2.81 5.90 -11.24
N ILE A 151 -3.51 6.98 -10.89
CA ILE A 151 -4.49 7.61 -11.77
C ILE A 151 -3.81 8.20 -13.03
N ALA A 152 -2.65 8.81 -12.88
CA ALA A 152 -1.92 9.45 -13.96
C ALA A 152 -1.35 8.44 -14.99
N ALA A 153 -1.12 7.19 -14.59
CA ALA A 153 -0.51 6.18 -15.45
C ALA A 153 -1.31 5.94 -16.74
N GLY A 154 -2.64 5.86 -16.68
CA GLY A 154 -3.50 5.69 -17.85
C GLY A 154 -3.46 6.87 -18.82
N PRO A 155 -3.84 8.10 -18.42
CA PRO A 155 -3.79 9.28 -19.28
C PRO A 155 -2.41 9.53 -19.90
N ILE A 156 -1.31 9.36 -19.12
CA ILE A 156 0.05 9.49 -19.65
C ILE A 156 0.32 8.41 -20.70
N SER A 157 -0.11 7.17 -20.48
CA SER A 157 0.03 6.09 -21.45
C SER A 157 -0.73 6.36 -22.74
N VAL A 158 -1.96 6.86 -22.65
CA VAL A 158 -2.78 7.27 -23.81
C VAL A 158 -2.11 8.38 -24.61
N ALA A 159 -1.44 9.33 -23.95
CA ALA A 159 -0.76 10.43 -24.61
C ALA A 159 0.56 10.02 -25.28
N LEU A 160 1.33 9.16 -24.63
CA LEU A 160 2.72 8.85 -25.06
C LEU A 160 2.79 7.64 -26.00
N ILE A 161 2.08 6.55 -25.70
CA ILE A 161 2.27 5.28 -26.42
C ILE A 161 1.92 5.37 -27.90
N PRO A 162 0.81 6.01 -28.33
CA PRO A 162 0.48 6.10 -29.76
C PRO A 162 1.49 6.90 -30.59
N ARG A 163 2.22 7.84 -29.95
CA ARG A 163 3.18 8.73 -30.63
C ARG A 163 4.60 8.22 -30.62
N PHE A 164 5.02 7.61 -29.50
CA PHE A 164 6.43 7.27 -29.23
C PHE A 164 6.65 5.78 -28.94
N GLY A 165 5.60 4.96 -28.98
CA GLY A 165 5.66 3.54 -28.63
C GLY A 165 5.62 3.27 -27.14
N TRP A 166 5.49 1.99 -26.78
CA TRP A 166 5.33 1.54 -25.39
C TRP A 166 6.51 1.90 -24.48
N GLY A 167 7.73 1.99 -25.00
CA GLY A 167 8.93 2.34 -24.22
C GLY A 167 8.87 3.76 -23.64
N ALA A 168 8.14 4.67 -24.29
CA ALA A 168 8.08 6.08 -23.89
C ALA A 168 7.53 6.29 -22.47
N VAL A 169 6.61 5.45 -22.00
CA VAL A 169 6.05 5.57 -20.65
C VAL A 169 7.08 5.19 -19.59
N PHE A 170 7.96 4.24 -19.87
CA PHE A 170 9.06 3.87 -18.98
C PHE A 170 10.19 4.90 -19.00
N ILE A 171 10.48 5.49 -20.17
CA ILE A 171 11.44 6.61 -20.28
C ILE A 171 10.94 7.79 -19.46
N PHE A 172 9.67 8.16 -19.61
CA PHE A 172 9.06 9.25 -18.83
C PHE A 172 9.14 8.97 -17.34
N GLY A 173 8.64 7.80 -16.89
CA GLY A 173 8.62 7.42 -15.48
C GLY A 173 10.03 7.36 -14.88
N GLY A 174 10.97 6.74 -15.57
CA GLY A 174 12.35 6.60 -15.11
C GLY A 174 13.10 7.93 -15.05
N ALA A 175 12.99 8.76 -16.10
CA ALA A 175 13.62 10.08 -16.14
C ALA A 175 13.06 11.01 -15.04
N ALA A 176 11.74 11.01 -14.86
CA ALA A 176 11.10 11.80 -13.83
C ALA A 176 11.44 11.31 -12.41
N SER A 177 11.59 10.00 -12.20
CA SER A 177 12.05 9.43 -10.94
C SER A 177 13.49 9.79 -10.63
N LEU A 178 14.38 9.82 -11.64
CA LEU A 178 15.74 10.30 -11.45
C LEU A 178 15.81 11.80 -11.14
N LEU A 179 14.94 12.60 -11.76
CA LEU A 179 14.79 14.01 -11.39
C LEU A 179 14.29 14.15 -9.95
N ALA A 180 13.33 13.32 -9.54
CA ALA A 180 12.88 13.27 -8.15
C ALA A 180 14.04 12.91 -7.20
N ALA A 181 14.91 11.96 -7.55
CA ALA A 181 16.09 11.64 -6.74
C ALA A 181 17.04 12.83 -6.59
N VAL A 182 17.25 13.63 -7.65
CA VAL A 182 18.03 14.88 -7.57
C VAL A 182 17.35 15.88 -6.63
N VAL A 183 16.02 16.05 -6.72
CA VAL A 183 15.26 16.91 -5.81
C VAL A 183 15.41 16.45 -4.37
N LEU A 184 15.38 15.12 -4.12
CA LEU A 184 15.60 14.55 -2.79
C LEU A 184 16.99 14.89 -2.22
N VAL A 185 18.04 14.86 -3.05
CA VAL A 185 19.40 15.24 -2.60
C VAL A 185 19.43 16.65 -2.04
N VAL A 186 18.71 17.60 -2.67
CA VAL A 186 18.70 18.99 -2.26
C VAL A 186 17.67 19.29 -1.15
N ALA A 187 16.49 18.66 -1.22
CA ALA A 187 15.33 19.07 -0.46
C ALA A 187 15.02 18.19 0.76
N LEU A 188 15.46 16.92 0.78
CA LEU A 188 15.10 15.97 1.83
C LEU A 188 16.01 16.15 3.07
N PRO A 189 15.44 16.36 4.26
CA PRO A 189 16.21 16.38 5.51
C PRO A 189 16.52 14.95 5.99
N GLU A 190 17.53 14.82 6.86
CA GLU A 190 17.84 13.52 7.49
C GLU A 190 16.86 13.21 8.63
N SER A 191 16.67 11.93 8.92
CA SER A 191 15.85 11.47 10.04
C SER A 191 16.39 11.98 11.38
N LEU A 192 15.51 12.61 12.16
CA LEU A 192 15.84 13.09 13.50
C LEU A 192 16.16 11.93 14.44
N ARG A 193 15.43 10.82 14.33
CA ARG A 193 15.65 9.60 15.11
C ARG A 193 16.99 8.97 14.79
N PHE A 194 17.33 8.85 13.50
CA PHE A 194 18.62 8.36 13.06
C PHE A 194 19.78 9.22 13.57
N LEU A 195 19.65 10.54 13.53
CA LEU A 195 20.65 11.45 14.06
C LEU A 195 20.77 11.34 15.59
N ALA A 196 19.67 11.14 16.30
CA ALA A 196 19.66 11.01 17.76
C ALA A 196 20.28 9.67 18.21
N ALA A 197 19.98 8.57 17.52
CA ALA A 197 20.55 7.26 17.82
C ALA A 197 22.07 7.20 17.54
N ASN A 198 22.56 8.00 16.58
CA ASN A 198 23.97 8.03 16.21
C ASN A 198 24.69 9.19 16.90
N GLY A 199 25.21 8.94 18.10
CA GLY A 199 25.87 9.94 18.96
C GLY A 199 27.03 10.73 18.33
N ARG A 200 27.63 10.22 17.24
CA ARG A 200 28.68 10.93 16.46
C ARG A 200 28.15 12.08 15.60
N ARG A 201 26.82 12.25 15.49
CA ARG A 201 26.17 13.28 14.64
C ARG A 201 25.40 14.33 15.44
N ARG A 202 25.78 14.56 16.71
CA ARG A 202 25.09 15.50 17.63
C ARG A 202 24.99 16.91 17.07
N GLU A 203 26.03 17.44 16.44
CA GLU A 203 26.01 18.78 15.83
C GLU A 203 24.97 18.90 14.71
N ARG A 204 24.85 17.85 13.87
CA ARG A 204 23.84 17.81 12.80
C ARG A 204 22.43 17.74 13.37
N LEU A 205 22.23 17.01 14.45
CA LEU A 205 20.96 16.93 15.14
C LEU A 205 20.61 18.30 15.74
N ALA A 206 21.54 18.94 16.46
CA ALA A 206 21.35 20.28 17.03
C ALA A 206 21.02 21.30 15.95
N ALA A 207 21.73 21.28 14.81
CA ALA A 207 21.44 22.15 13.66
C ALA A 207 20.05 21.89 13.06
N ALA A 208 19.64 20.62 12.93
CA ALA A 208 18.31 20.26 12.45
C ALA A 208 17.21 20.74 13.41
N VAL A 209 17.40 20.56 14.71
CA VAL A 209 16.45 20.97 15.73
C VAL A 209 16.36 22.51 15.84
N ARG A 210 17.47 23.24 15.70
CA ARG A 210 17.46 24.73 15.62
C ARG A 210 16.66 25.24 14.42
N ARG A 211 16.82 24.63 13.26
CA ARG A 211 16.00 24.97 12.07
C ARG A 211 14.51 24.71 12.29
N LEU A 212 14.20 23.71 13.08
CA LEU A 212 12.82 23.36 13.44
C LEU A 212 12.26 24.27 14.54
N ALA A 213 13.06 24.76 15.47
CA ALA A 213 12.64 25.61 16.58
C ALA A 213 13.58 26.82 16.73
N PRO A 214 13.54 27.78 15.78
CA PRO A 214 14.42 28.94 15.81
C PRO A 214 14.21 29.84 17.04
N GLU A 215 13.04 29.76 17.65
CA GLU A 215 12.65 30.52 18.85
C GLU A 215 13.30 30.03 20.15
N ARG A 216 13.96 28.85 20.12
CA ARG A 216 14.58 28.26 21.30
C ARG A 216 16.10 28.25 21.17
N ASP A 217 16.75 28.84 22.14
CA ASP A 217 18.20 28.67 22.30
C ASP A 217 18.50 27.24 22.73
N ILE A 218 19.09 26.43 21.84
CA ILE A 218 19.44 25.04 22.10
C ILE A 218 20.96 24.96 22.26
N PRO A 219 21.46 24.70 23.48
CA PRO A 219 22.88 24.57 23.71
C PRO A 219 23.50 23.46 22.85
N VAL A 220 24.72 23.63 22.40
CA VAL A 220 25.45 22.61 21.62
C VAL A 220 25.63 21.31 22.43
N THR A 221 25.62 21.45 23.75
CA THR A 221 25.75 20.32 24.73
C THR A 221 24.43 19.62 25.02
N ALA A 222 23.29 20.06 24.44
CA ALA A 222 21.99 19.47 24.71
C ALA A 222 21.99 17.97 24.40
N ARG A 223 21.50 17.18 25.35
CA ARG A 223 21.23 15.74 25.13
C ARG A 223 19.80 15.56 24.65
N PHE A 224 19.66 14.96 23.48
CA PHE A 224 18.36 14.59 22.93
C PHE A 224 18.06 13.14 23.31
N VAL A 225 16.89 12.91 23.91
CA VAL A 225 16.40 11.61 24.32
C VAL A 225 15.15 11.29 23.51
N LEU A 226 15.08 10.08 22.99
CA LEU A 226 13.87 9.56 22.34
C LEU A 226 12.96 9.02 23.45
N SER A 227 11.93 9.79 23.82
CA SER A 227 11.02 9.46 24.93
C SER A 227 10.08 8.28 24.64
N ASP A 228 9.94 7.92 23.39
CA ASP A 228 9.01 6.89 22.90
C ASP A 228 9.70 5.53 22.62
N GLU A 229 11.00 5.42 22.80
CA GLU A 229 11.70 4.14 22.73
C GLU A 229 11.74 3.46 24.10
N ALA A 230 10.63 2.80 24.45
CA ALA A 230 10.75 1.67 25.37
C ALA A 230 11.65 0.63 24.69
N PRO A 231 12.67 0.07 25.40
CA PRO A 231 13.49 -0.97 24.82
C PRO A 231 12.58 -2.09 24.32
N ALA A 232 12.63 -2.35 23.00
CA ALA A 232 11.83 -3.42 22.41
C ALA A 232 12.19 -4.71 23.16
N SER A 233 11.28 -5.21 23.98
CA SER A 233 11.49 -6.46 24.68
C SER A 233 11.77 -7.55 23.64
N LEU A 234 12.72 -8.46 23.92
CA LEU A 234 13.03 -9.58 23.02
C LEU A 234 11.78 -10.39 22.65
N SER A 235 10.75 -10.40 23.51
CA SER A 235 9.46 -11.00 23.27
C SER A 235 8.66 -10.32 22.12
N ALA A 236 8.85 -9.00 21.91
CA ALA A 236 8.18 -8.26 20.83
C ALA A 236 8.72 -8.61 19.43
N ARG A 237 9.80 -9.39 19.32
CA ARG A 237 10.34 -9.89 18.04
C ARG A 237 9.90 -11.31 17.70
N ASN A 238 9.22 -12.00 18.62
CA ASN A 238 8.80 -13.38 18.41
C ASN A 238 7.46 -13.45 17.64
N VAL A 239 7.52 -13.88 16.38
CA VAL A 239 6.33 -14.10 15.53
C VAL A 239 5.35 -15.09 16.16
N ALA A 240 5.83 -16.08 16.91
CA ALA A 240 4.96 -17.05 17.59
C ALA A 240 4.01 -16.37 18.60
N ALA A 241 4.37 -15.18 19.13
CA ALA A 241 3.47 -14.43 20.00
C ALA A 241 2.18 -13.96 19.30
N LEU A 242 2.20 -13.84 17.97
CA LEU A 242 1.00 -13.52 17.18
C LEU A 242 0.01 -14.68 17.09
N PHE A 243 0.37 -15.87 17.56
CA PHE A 243 -0.47 -17.08 17.55
C PHE A 243 -0.82 -17.56 18.96
N ASN A 244 -0.74 -16.69 19.96
CA ASN A 244 -1.10 -17.01 21.34
C ASN A 244 -2.51 -16.53 21.69
N GLY A 245 -3.25 -17.32 22.46
CA GLY A 245 -4.58 -16.95 22.94
C GLY A 245 -5.58 -16.67 21.82
N GLU A 246 -6.27 -15.55 21.88
CA GLU A 246 -7.25 -15.13 20.86
C GLU A 246 -6.58 -14.81 19.51
N LEU A 247 -5.33 -14.32 19.54
CA LEU A 247 -4.58 -14.00 18.34
C LEU A 247 -4.32 -15.23 17.48
N ALA A 248 -4.27 -16.43 18.05
CA ALA A 248 -4.14 -17.69 17.31
C ALA A 248 -5.25 -17.90 16.28
N ARG A 249 -6.43 -17.33 16.52
CA ARG A 249 -7.57 -17.37 15.59
C ARG A 249 -7.66 -16.13 14.71
N ILE A 250 -7.36 -14.96 15.28
CA ILE A 250 -7.48 -13.67 14.58
C ILE A 250 -6.37 -13.53 13.51
N THR A 251 -5.12 -13.86 13.85
CA THR A 251 -3.97 -13.63 12.95
C THR A 251 -4.09 -14.40 11.62
N PRO A 252 -4.40 -15.72 11.58
CA PRO A 252 -4.56 -16.43 10.31
C PRO A 252 -5.71 -15.89 9.46
N LEU A 253 -6.84 -15.55 10.07
CA LEU A 253 -8.01 -14.99 9.38
C LEU A 253 -7.68 -13.61 8.78
N LEU A 254 -6.97 -12.79 9.54
CA LEU A 254 -6.53 -11.47 9.09
C LEU A 254 -5.55 -11.59 7.92
N TRP A 255 -4.58 -12.51 8.00
CA TRP A 255 -3.61 -12.76 6.92
C TRP A 255 -4.29 -13.25 5.64
N LEU A 256 -5.23 -14.20 5.78
CA LEU A 256 -6.02 -14.70 4.65
C LEU A 256 -6.87 -13.58 4.02
N GLY A 257 -7.49 -12.74 4.85
CA GLY A 257 -8.23 -11.57 4.40
C GLY A 257 -7.35 -10.56 3.63
N TYR A 258 -6.10 -10.35 4.08
CA TYR A 258 -5.12 -9.52 3.38
C TYR A 258 -4.73 -10.10 2.02
N ILE A 259 -4.44 -11.40 1.96
CA ILE A 259 -4.12 -12.09 0.70
C ILE A 259 -5.29 -11.93 -0.28
N ALA A 260 -6.50 -12.27 0.15
CA ALA A 260 -7.70 -12.23 -0.69
C ALA A 260 -8.00 -10.80 -1.20
N SER A 261 -7.94 -9.80 -0.32
CA SER A 261 -8.16 -8.40 -0.68
C SER A 261 -7.12 -7.88 -1.69
N SER A 262 -5.84 -8.21 -1.46
CA SER A 262 -4.75 -7.81 -2.35
C SER A 262 -4.85 -8.50 -3.71
N MET A 263 -5.20 -9.79 -3.75
CA MET A 263 -5.37 -10.53 -5.00
C MET A 263 -6.37 -9.84 -5.93
N THR A 264 -7.55 -9.49 -5.41
CA THR A 264 -8.59 -8.83 -6.23
C THR A 264 -8.13 -7.46 -6.70
N THR A 265 -7.56 -6.65 -5.81
CA THR A 265 -7.13 -5.29 -6.13
C THR A 265 -6.04 -5.31 -7.21
N PHE A 266 -5.02 -6.13 -7.04
CA PHE A 266 -3.90 -6.20 -7.98
C PHE A 266 -4.25 -6.94 -9.28
N PHE A 267 -5.22 -7.87 -9.28
CA PHE A 267 -5.79 -8.41 -10.49
C PHE A 267 -6.42 -7.29 -11.33
N LEU A 268 -7.36 -6.53 -10.76
CA LEU A 268 -8.07 -5.45 -11.48
C LEU A 268 -7.11 -4.36 -11.98
N THR A 269 -6.12 -3.99 -11.17
CA THR A 269 -5.15 -2.98 -11.52
C THR A 269 -4.23 -3.42 -12.67
N SER A 270 -3.77 -4.66 -12.66
CA SER A 270 -2.83 -5.17 -13.67
C SER A 270 -3.54 -5.56 -14.98
N TRP A 271 -4.69 -6.22 -14.87
CA TRP A 271 -5.40 -6.79 -16.01
C TRP A 271 -6.51 -5.88 -16.55
N GLY A 272 -6.92 -4.85 -15.80
CA GLY A 272 -8.02 -3.97 -16.16
C GLY A 272 -7.98 -3.49 -17.62
N PRO A 273 -6.88 -2.87 -18.11
CA PRO A 273 -6.80 -2.39 -19.48
C PRO A 273 -7.04 -3.51 -20.51
N ILE A 274 -6.41 -4.69 -20.33
CA ILE A 274 -6.54 -5.84 -21.24
C ILE A 274 -7.95 -6.42 -21.22
N VAL A 275 -8.53 -6.57 -20.03
CA VAL A 275 -9.90 -7.10 -19.86
C VAL A 275 -10.93 -6.18 -20.51
N PHE A 276 -10.80 -4.88 -20.30
CA PHE A 276 -11.74 -3.92 -20.91
C PHE A 276 -11.59 -3.87 -22.44
N GLU A 277 -10.38 -3.96 -22.99
CA GLU A 277 -10.21 -4.11 -24.45
C GLU A 277 -10.87 -5.38 -24.97
N ALA A 278 -10.73 -6.51 -24.27
CA ALA A 278 -11.37 -7.77 -24.64
C ALA A 278 -12.90 -7.73 -24.55
N LEU A 279 -13.46 -6.82 -23.74
CA LEU A 279 -14.89 -6.53 -23.66
C LEU A 279 -15.38 -5.50 -24.70
N GLY A 280 -14.52 -5.12 -25.67
CA GLY A 280 -14.86 -4.24 -26.77
C GLY A 280 -14.69 -2.75 -26.50
N PHE A 281 -14.02 -2.36 -25.41
CA PHE A 281 -13.64 -0.96 -25.20
C PHE A 281 -12.46 -0.58 -26.10
N THR A 282 -12.42 0.66 -26.56
CA THR A 282 -11.21 1.20 -27.19
C THR A 282 -10.07 1.26 -26.16
N ARG A 283 -8.81 1.19 -26.59
CA ARG A 283 -7.64 1.30 -25.72
C ARG A 283 -7.66 2.55 -24.85
N THR A 284 -8.08 3.66 -25.43
CA THR A 284 -8.23 4.93 -24.71
C THR A 284 -9.28 4.83 -23.62
N SER A 285 -10.48 4.32 -23.93
CA SER A 285 -11.55 4.16 -22.95
C SER A 285 -11.18 3.15 -21.86
N ALA A 286 -10.54 2.02 -22.23
CA ALA A 286 -10.07 1.02 -21.29
C ALA A 286 -9.05 1.61 -20.28
N ALA A 287 -8.13 2.46 -20.76
CA ALA A 287 -7.15 3.13 -19.91
C ALA A 287 -7.83 4.13 -18.95
N PHE A 288 -8.77 4.93 -19.44
CA PHE A 288 -9.50 5.88 -18.57
C PHE A 288 -10.37 5.17 -17.53
N VAL A 289 -11.09 4.12 -17.89
CA VAL A 289 -11.89 3.34 -16.93
C VAL A 289 -11.00 2.70 -15.87
N SER A 290 -9.89 2.08 -16.28
CA SER A 290 -8.93 1.48 -15.35
C SER A 290 -8.34 2.50 -14.38
N SER A 291 -7.96 3.69 -14.85
CA SER A 291 -7.44 4.78 -14.02
C SER A 291 -8.50 5.31 -13.06
N SER A 292 -9.75 5.46 -13.52
CA SER A 292 -10.86 5.97 -12.72
C SER A 292 -11.23 5.02 -11.57
N ASN A 293 -11.00 3.71 -11.73
CA ASN A 293 -11.19 2.73 -10.64
C ASN A 293 -10.35 3.07 -9.39
N SER A 294 -9.18 3.69 -9.55
CA SER A 294 -8.35 4.11 -8.42
C SER A 294 -8.96 5.27 -7.63
N LEU A 295 -9.69 6.18 -8.29
CA LEU A 295 -10.47 7.24 -7.62
C LEU A 295 -11.57 6.63 -6.73
N GLY A 296 -12.32 5.66 -7.26
CA GLY A 296 -13.32 4.95 -6.48
C GLY A 296 -12.73 4.30 -5.23
N GLY A 297 -11.55 3.68 -5.36
CA GLY A 297 -10.83 3.11 -4.21
C GLY A 297 -10.45 4.13 -3.14
N MET A 298 -9.98 5.31 -3.52
CA MET A 298 -9.68 6.40 -2.57
C MET A 298 -10.95 6.86 -1.83
N LEU A 299 -12.06 7.06 -2.56
CA LEU A 299 -13.35 7.42 -1.95
C LEU A 299 -13.85 6.33 -1.02
N GLY A 300 -13.75 5.07 -1.42
CA GLY A 300 -14.13 3.91 -0.60
C GLY A 300 -13.33 3.83 0.70
N GLY A 301 -12.02 4.07 0.64
CA GLY A 301 -11.17 4.11 1.83
C GLY A 301 -11.58 5.21 2.82
N LEU A 302 -11.87 6.42 2.32
CA LEU A 302 -12.32 7.55 3.14
C LEU A 302 -13.70 7.27 3.76
N LEU A 303 -14.63 6.72 2.99
CA LEU A 303 -15.95 6.32 3.48
C LEU A 303 -15.82 5.27 4.57
N LEU A 304 -15.01 4.24 4.35
CA LEU A 304 -14.85 3.16 5.31
C LEU A 304 -14.24 3.64 6.63
N MET A 305 -13.24 4.52 6.60
CA MET A 305 -12.69 5.11 7.83
C MET A 305 -13.79 5.81 8.65
N ARG A 306 -14.62 6.62 8.01
CA ARG A 306 -15.72 7.34 8.68
C ARG A 306 -16.73 6.39 9.36
N PHE A 307 -17.01 5.26 8.72
CA PHE A 307 -17.93 4.25 9.28
C PHE A 307 -17.26 3.39 10.35
N THR A 308 -15.98 3.05 10.19
CA THR A 308 -15.24 2.24 11.16
C THR A 308 -15.12 2.96 12.50
N ASP A 309 -14.92 4.29 12.50
CA ASP A 309 -14.87 5.10 13.71
C ASP A 309 -16.19 5.08 14.51
N ARG A 310 -17.33 4.86 13.82
CA ARG A 310 -18.67 4.87 14.45
C ARG A 310 -19.17 3.49 14.84
N VAL A 311 -18.95 2.49 13.99
CA VAL A 311 -19.59 1.16 14.09
C VAL A 311 -18.60 0.08 14.49
N GLY A 312 -17.30 0.37 14.38
CA GLY A 312 -16.22 -0.56 14.68
C GLY A 312 -15.85 -1.47 13.51
N VAL A 313 -15.03 -2.47 13.82
CA VAL A 313 -14.35 -3.34 12.86
C VAL A 313 -15.28 -4.12 11.92
N ILE A 314 -16.51 -4.40 12.35
CA ILE A 314 -17.50 -5.14 11.55
C ILE A 314 -17.86 -4.43 10.24
N THR A 315 -17.64 -3.12 10.18
CA THR A 315 -17.85 -2.30 8.98
C THR A 315 -17.01 -2.79 7.79
N LEU A 316 -15.86 -3.41 8.06
CA LEU A 316 -15.04 -4.04 7.02
C LEU A 316 -15.71 -5.20 6.29
N ALA A 317 -16.66 -5.87 6.92
CA ALA A 317 -17.41 -6.94 6.28
C ALA A 317 -18.48 -6.39 5.32
N VAL A 318 -18.96 -5.16 5.51
CA VAL A 318 -20.04 -4.57 4.70
C VAL A 318 -19.59 -4.34 3.26
N PHE A 319 -18.36 -3.82 3.06
CA PHE A 319 -17.87 -3.52 1.72
C PHE A 319 -17.72 -4.76 0.83
N PRO A 320 -17.07 -5.85 1.26
CA PRO A 320 -17.02 -7.07 0.46
C PRO A 320 -18.39 -7.75 0.29
N VAL A 321 -19.32 -7.63 1.26
CA VAL A 321 -20.72 -8.10 1.09
C VAL A 321 -21.38 -7.45 -0.11
N ILE A 322 -21.15 -6.15 -0.33
CA ILE A 322 -21.68 -5.41 -1.48
C ILE A 322 -20.88 -5.73 -2.74
N ALA A 323 -19.57 -5.88 -2.62
CA ALA A 323 -18.69 -6.12 -3.78
C ALA A 323 -18.95 -7.47 -4.45
N VAL A 324 -19.27 -8.52 -3.69
CA VAL A 324 -19.54 -9.88 -4.23
C VAL A 324 -20.68 -9.88 -5.25
N PRO A 325 -21.92 -9.42 -4.92
CA PRO A 325 -22.99 -9.41 -5.90
C PRO A 325 -22.72 -8.49 -7.10
N LEU A 326 -22.01 -7.36 -6.90
CA LEU A 326 -21.62 -6.49 -8.00
C LEU A 326 -20.64 -7.17 -8.97
N LEU A 327 -19.69 -7.96 -8.47
CA LEU A 327 -18.78 -8.77 -9.29
C LEU A 327 -19.54 -9.88 -10.06
N LEU A 328 -20.49 -10.52 -9.42
CA LEU A 328 -21.32 -11.52 -10.08
C LEU A 328 -22.17 -10.90 -11.20
N VAL A 329 -22.76 -9.73 -10.96
CA VAL A 329 -23.49 -8.98 -11.98
C VAL A 329 -22.56 -8.53 -13.12
N ALA A 330 -21.34 -8.10 -12.82
CA ALA A 330 -20.35 -7.75 -13.83
C ALA A 330 -19.93 -8.96 -14.68
N GLY A 331 -19.79 -10.11 -14.07
CA GLY A 331 -19.31 -11.34 -14.74
C GLY A 331 -20.38 -12.11 -15.49
N LEU A 332 -21.61 -12.12 -15.01
CA LEU A 332 -22.70 -12.94 -15.53
C LEU A 332 -23.81 -12.14 -16.21
N GLY A 333 -23.87 -10.83 -15.98
CA GLY A 333 -24.91 -9.97 -16.53
C GLY A 333 -24.59 -9.48 -17.95
N SER A 334 -25.64 -9.32 -18.77
CA SER A 334 -25.55 -8.59 -20.04
C SER A 334 -25.93 -7.14 -19.82
N MET A 335 -25.03 -6.22 -20.15
CA MET A 335 -25.29 -4.78 -19.96
C MET A 335 -24.59 -3.93 -21.02
N SER A 336 -25.06 -2.69 -21.19
CA SER A 336 -24.40 -1.73 -22.06
C SER A 336 -23.02 -1.33 -21.52
N GLN A 337 -22.12 -0.85 -22.38
CA GLN A 337 -20.79 -0.38 -21.97
C GLN A 337 -20.86 0.72 -20.90
N SER A 338 -21.81 1.65 -21.03
CA SER A 338 -22.01 2.72 -20.04
C SER A 338 -22.45 2.20 -18.67
N ALA A 339 -23.36 1.23 -18.64
CA ALA A 339 -23.79 0.57 -17.40
C ALA A 339 -22.63 -0.22 -16.77
N PHE A 340 -21.82 -0.90 -17.59
CA PHE A 340 -20.64 -1.61 -17.13
C PHE A 340 -19.60 -0.65 -16.50
N VAL A 341 -19.32 0.49 -17.12
CA VAL A 341 -18.43 1.52 -16.55
C VAL A 341 -18.94 2.02 -15.20
N ALA A 342 -20.24 2.36 -15.11
CA ALA A 342 -20.84 2.80 -13.85
C ALA A 342 -20.74 1.72 -12.76
N LEU A 343 -20.96 0.44 -13.13
CA LEU A 343 -20.80 -0.69 -12.24
C LEU A 343 -19.35 -0.84 -11.78
N MET A 344 -18.36 -0.71 -12.67
CA MET A 344 -16.94 -0.80 -12.33
C MET A 344 -16.49 0.33 -11.39
N LEU A 345 -16.96 1.56 -11.62
CA LEU A 345 -16.69 2.68 -10.72
C LEU A 345 -17.29 2.45 -9.33
N LEU A 346 -18.53 1.97 -9.26
CA LEU A 346 -19.17 1.61 -8.00
C LEU A 346 -18.43 0.47 -7.31
N LEU A 347 -18.09 -0.58 -8.06
CA LEU A 347 -17.36 -1.74 -7.57
C LEU A 347 -15.99 -1.36 -6.99
N SER A 348 -15.29 -0.41 -7.61
CA SER A 348 -13.99 0.06 -7.14
C SER A 348 -14.05 0.71 -5.75
N VAL A 349 -15.15 1.41 -5.43
CA VAL A 349 -15.37 1.98 -4.09
C VAL A 349 -15.38 0.88 -3.03
N PHE A 350 -16.05 -0.23 -3.30
CA PHE A 350 -16.17 -1.32 -2.33
C PHE A 350 -14.94 -2.24 -2.30
N LEU A 351 -14.36 -2.58 -3.45
CA LEU A 351 -13.20 -3.48 -3.50
C LEU A 351 -11.92 -2.82 -2.97
N ALA A 352 -11.50 -1.72 -3.59
CA ALA A 352 -10.30 -1.03 -3.17
C ALA A 352 -10.52 -0.34 -1.80
N GLY A 353 -11.75 0.11 -1.50
CA GLY A 353 -12.13 0.57 -0.17
C GLY A 353 -11.93 -0.51 0.90
N SER A 354 -12.31 -1.77 0.63
CA SER A 354 -12.04 -2.91 1.53
C SER A 354 -10.53 -3.10 1.77
N HIS A 355 -9.73 -2.99 0.71
CA HIS A 355 -8.28 -3.14 0.81
C HIS A 355 -7.62 -2.03 1.65
N PHE A 356 -7.99 -0.76 1.43
CA PHE A 356 -7.54 0.34 2.27
C PHE A 356 -8.06 0.23 3.70
N GLY A 357 -9.28 -0.23 3.87
CA GLY A 357 -9.89 -0.44 5.19
C GLY A 357 -9.14 -1.46 6.02
N ILE A 358 -8.87 -2.66 5.50
CA ILE A 358 -8.15 -3.69 6.25
C ILE A 358 -6.74 -3.21 6.63
N THR A 359 -6.06 -2.46 5.76
CA THR A 359 -4.73 -1.92 6.05
C THR A 359 -4.77 -0.89 7.18
N SER A 360 -5.79 -0.05 7.22
CA SER A 360 -5.92 1.03 8.21
C SER A 360 -6.21 0.52 9.61
N ILE A 361 -7.03 -0.55 9.75
CA ILE A 361 -7.49 -1.02 11.06
C ILE A 361 -6.71 -2.22 11.60
N THR A 362 -5.79 -2.78 10.84
CA THR A 362 -5.01 -3.94 11.29
C THR A 362 -4.36 -3.75 12.65
N GLY A 363 -3.88 -2.53 12.92
CA GLY A 363 -3.29 -2.18 14.21
C GLY A 363 -4.25 -2.30 15.40
N LEU A 364 -5.56 -2.30 15.18
CA LEU A 364 -6.57 -2.43 16.25
C LEU A 364 -6.72 -3.89 16.73
N PHE A 365 -6.34 -4.87 15.90
CA PHE A 365 -6.41 -6.29 16.25
C PHE A 365 -5.27 -6.76 17.14
N TYR A 366 -4.16 -6.02 17.16
CA TYR A 366 -2.97 -6.43 17.92
C TYR A 366 -2.77 -5.57 19.17
N PRO A 367 -2.44 -6.18 20.32
CA PRO A 367 -2.01 -5.46 21.52
C PRO A 367 -0.84 -4.53 21.21
N THR A 368 -0.73 -3.44 21.95
CA THR A 368 0.30 -2.40 21.71
C THR A 368 1.72 -2.97 21.66
N ALA A 369 2.02 -3.98 22.48
CA ALA A 369 3.33 -4.65 22.51
C ALA A 369 3.69 -5.37 21.19
N TYR A 370 2.71 -5.91 20.47
CA TYR A 370 2.90 -6.68 19.23
C TYR A 370 2.38 -5.97 17.98
N ARG A 371 1.84 -4.75 18.12
CA ARG A 371 1.16 -4.04 17.03
C ARG A 371 2.05 -3.85 15.80
N GLY A 372 3.30 -3.40 16.00
CA GLY A 372 4.24 -3.20 14.91
C GLY A 372 4.60 -4.51 14.18
N LEU A 373 4.81 -5.58 14.94
CA LEU A 373 5.10 -6.91 14.40
C LEU A 373 3.89 -7.46 13.62
N GLY A 374 2.70 -7.40 14.22
CA GLY A 374 1.47 -7.92 13.61
C GLY A 374 1.10 -7.18 12.33
N THR A 375 1.16 -5.84 12.32
CA THR A 375 0.88 -5.03 11.12
C THR A 375 1.90 -5.27 10.02
N GLY A 376 3.18 -5.41 10.37
CA GLY A 376 4.25 -5.70 9.41
C GLY A 376 4.05 -7.05 8.72
N TRP A 377 3.75 -8.10 9.47
CA TRP A 377 3.47 -9.43 8.91
C TRP A 377 2.17 -9.45 8.08
N ALA A 378 1.10 -8.83 8.55
CA ALA A 378 -0.15 -8.73 7.79
C ALA A 378 0.07 -8.01 6.45
N SER A 379 0.82 -6.90 6.43
CA SER A 379 1.21 -6.20 5.20
C SER A 379 2.05 -7.08 4.27
N SER A 380 2.95 -7.92 4.81
CA SER A 380 3.74 -8.87 4.02
C SER A 380 2.85 -9.94 3.37
N MET A 381 1.82 -10.43 4.06
CA MET A 381 0.81 -11.33 3.48
C MET A 381 0.04 -10.64 2.34
N GLY A 382 -0.27 -9.36 2.47
CA GLY A 382 -0.85 -8.56 1.38
C GLY A 382 0.03 -8.57 0.12
N LYS A 383 1.35 -8.47 0.28
CA LYS A 383 2.29 -8.53 -0.85
C LYS A 383 2.31 -9.92 -1.52
N ILE A 384 2.09 -11.00 -0.77
CA ILE A 384 1.88 -12.34 -1.36
C ILE A 384 0.62 -12.33 -2.21
N GLY A 385 -0.50 -11.80 -1.70
CA GLY A 385 -1.74 -11.66 -2.46
C GLY A 385 -1.57 -10.82 -3.72
N SER A 386 -0.85 -9.70 -3.64
CA SER A 386 -0.57 -8.83 -4.79
C SER A 386 0.30 -9.52 -5.87
N THR A 387 1.11 -10.50 -5.49
CA THR A 387 1.90 -11.31 -6.42
C THR A 387 1.05 -12.41 -7.05
N LEU A 388 0.23 -13.09 -6.24
CA LEU A 388 -0.63 -14.17 -6.72
C LEU A 388 -1.77 -13.68 -7.62
N GLY A 389 -2.33 -12.49 -7.35
CA GLY A 389 -3.45 -11.93 -8.11
C GLY A 389 -3.19 -11.86 -9.62
N PRO A 390 -2.13 -11.22 -10.10
CA PRO A 390 -1.79 -11.20 -11.53
C PRO A 390 -1.50 -12.57 -12.14
N ILE A 391 -0.84 -13.49 -11.41
CA ILE A 391 -0.54 -14.85 -11.90
C ILE A 391 -1.84 -15.62 -12.11
N ILE A 392 -2.69 -15.68 -11.08
CA ILE A 392 -3.97 -16.37 -11.14
C ILE A 392 -4.88 -15.72 -12.19
N GLY A 393 -4.86 -14.39 -12.29
CA GLY A 393 -5.54 -13.65 -13.35
C GLY A 393 -5.12 -14.08 -14.75
N GLY A 394 -3.81 -14.23 -14.97
CA GLY A 394 -3.25 -14.75 -16.22
C GLY A 394 -3.73 -16.17 -16.52
N MET A 395 -3.75 -17.05 -15.52
CA MET A 395 -4.27 -18.42 -15.66
C MET A 395 -5.76 -18.43 -16.03
N ILE A 396 -6.59 -17.64 -15.33
CA ILE A 396 -8.04 -17.58 -15.61
C ILE A 396 -8.29 -17.02 -17.01
N LEU A 397 -7.61 -15.92 -17.38
CA LEU A 397 -7.78 -15.30 -18.69
C LEU A 397 -7.23 -16.16 -19.84
N SER A 398 -6.35 -17.13 -19.57
CA SER A 398 -5.84 -18.10 -20.54
C SER A 398 -6.74 -19.34 -20.66
N SER A 399 -7.69 -19.52 -19.74
CA SER A 399 -8.63 -20.62 -19.80
C SER A 399 -9.69 -20.40 -20.89
N ALA A 400 -10.50 -21.41 -21.16
CA ALA A 400 -11.62 -21.34 -22.09
C ALA A 400 -12.81 -20.51 -21.62
N LEU A 401 -12.73 -19.90 -20.42
CA LEU A 401 -13.80 -19.08 -19.86
C LEU A 401 -13.93 -17.75 -20.63
N PRO A 402 -15.17 -17.29 -20.89
CA PRO A 402 -15.39 -15.96 -21.40
C PRO A 402 -14.73 -14.90 -20.52
N THR A 403 -14.08 -13.91 -21.14
CA THR A 403 -13.33 -12.87 -20.40
C THR A 403 -14.20 -12.18 -19.35
N GLN A 404 -15.47 -11.99 -19.61
CA GLN A 404 -16.41 -11.37 -18.67
C GLN A 404 -16.59 -12.20 -17.40
N GLU A 405 -16.66 -13.54 -17.50
CA GLU A 405 -16.85 -14.44 -16.36
C GLU A 405 -15.68 -14.42 -15.36
N THR A 406 -14.52 -13.89 -15.78
CA THR A 406 -13.38 -13.66 -14.87
C THR A 406 -13.77 -12.82 -13.66
N PHE A 407 -14.69 -11.86 -13.81
CA PHE A 407 -15.18 -11.07 -12.67
C PHE A 407 -15.96 -11.93 -11.68
N ALA A 408 -16.76 -12.88 -12.16
CA ALA A 408 -17.52 -13.80 -11.30
C ALA A 408 -16.56 -14.73 -10.53
N VAL A 409 -15.51 -15.25 -11.17
CA VAL A 409 -14.47 -16.06 -10.51
C VAL A 409 -13.75 -15.23 -9.45
N MET A 410 -13.42 -13.98 -9.76
CA MET A 410 -12.76 -13.07 -8.81
C MET A 410 -13.64 -12.70 -7.61
N ALA A 411 -14.97 -12.91 -7.65
CA ALA A 411 -15.86 -12.70 -6.51
C ALA A 411 -15.54 -13.61 -5.31
N VAL A 412 -14.84 -14.73 -5.52
CA VAL A 412 -14.37 -15.63 -4.46
C VAL A 412 -13.47 -14.89 -3.46
N CYS A 413 -12.59 -14.01 -3.94
CA CYS A 413 -11.65 -13.32 -3.06
C CYS A 413 -12.34 -12.36 -2.06
N PRO A 414 -13.21 -11.42 -2.46
CA PRO A 414 -13.95 -10.60 -1.51
C PRO A 414 -14.94 -11.42 -0.66
N ALA A 415 -15.45 -12.57 -1.14
CA ALA A 415 -16.24 -13.47 -0.32
C ALA A 415 -15.39 -14.09 0.82
N VAL A 416 -14.16 -14.50 0.53
CA VAL A 416 -13.21 -14.98 1.54
C VAL A 416 -12.88 -13.87 2.55
N LEU A 417 -12.62 -12.65 2.08
CA LEU A 417 -12.40 -11.49 2.97
C LEU A 417 -13.61 -11.28 3.89
N CYS A 418 -14.82 -11.30 3.34
CA CYS A 418 -16.07 -11.18 4.08
C CYS A 418 -16.18 -12.24 5.18
N ALA A 419 -15.97 -13.51 4.83
CA ALA A 419 -16.02 -14.63 5.76
C ALA A 419 -14.98 -14.47 6.89
N CYS A 420 -13.76 -14.06 6.56
CA CYS A 420 -12.70 -13.78 7.54
C CYS A 420 -13.10 -12.66 8.51
N MET A 421 -13.66 -11.55 8.02
CA MET A 421 -14.08 -10.42 8.86
C MET A 421 -15.23 -10.80 9.78
N PHE A 422 -16.22 -11.57 9.30
CA PHE A 422 -17.30 -12.10 10.16
C PHE A 422 -16.75 -13.06 11.22
N ALA A 423 -15.83 -13.96 10.84
CA ALA A 423 -15.21 -14.88 11.80
C ALA A 423 -14.43 -14.15 12.89
N ILE A 424 -13.64 -13.13 12.54
CA ILE A 424 -12.94 -12.28 13.50
C ILE A 424 -13.94 -11.58 14.42
N GLY A 425 -15.02 -11.00 13.88
CA GLY A 425 -16.07 -10.37 14.67
C GLY A 425 -16.74 -11.33 15.66
N MET A 426 -16.96 -12.60 15.27
CA MET A 426 -17.49 -13.62 16.19
C MET A 426 -16.51 -13.98 17.31
N VAL A 427 -15.21 -14.11 17.00
CA VAL A 427 -14.17 -14.36 18.02
C VAL A 427 -14.13 -13.24 19.03
N GLN A 428 -14.13 -11.99 18.59
CA GLN A 428 -14.12 -10.82 19.50
C GLN A 428 -15.38 -10.72 20.38
N ARG A 429 -16.57 -10.98 19.81
CA ARG A 429 -17.82 -10.97 20.58
C ARG A 429 -17.85 -12.07 21.64
N ARG A 430 -17.32 -13.28 21.34
CA ARG A 430 -17.20 -14.35 22.33
C ARG A 430 -16.28 -13.94 23.47
N ALA A 431 -15.09 -13.43 23.15
CA ALA A 431 -14.13 -12.96 24.15
C ALA A 431 -14.70 -11.87 25.07
N GLN A 432 -15.46 -10.92 24.51
CA GLN A 432 -16.13 -9.89 25.28
C GLN A 432 -17.20 -10.46 26.22
N ARG A 433 -17.99 -11.45 25.76
CA ARG A 433 -18.99 -12.13 26.59
C ARG A 433 -18.34 -12.92 27.73
N ASP A 434 -17.26 -13.66 27.44
CA ASP A 434 -16.52 -14.44 28.43
C ASP A 434 -15.91 -13.53 29.50
N SER A 435 -15.35 -12.38 29.09
CA SER A 435 -14.83 -11.37 30.01
C SER A 435 -15.91 -10.74 30.87
N ALA A 436 -17.08 -10.44 30.30
CA ALA A 436 -18.22 -9.88 31.05
C ALA A 436 -18.77 -10.89 32.08
N MET A 437 -18.82 -12.18 31.71
CA MET A 437 -19.24 -13.25 32.63
C MET A 437 -18.23 -13.48 33.76
N ALA A 438 -16.91 -13.37 33.45
CA ALA A 438 -15.85 -13.48 34.46
C ALA A 438 -15.92 -12.33 35.47
N LEU A 439 -16.15 -11.10 35.00
CA LEU A 439 -16.39 -9.92 35.83
C LEU A 439 -17.61 -10.11 36.74
N ALA A 440 -18.71 -10.59 36.20
CA ALA A 440 -19.92 -10.86 36.95
C ALA A 440 -19.74 -11.95 38.04
N ARG A 441 -18.77 -12.82 37.88
CA ARG A 441 -18.39 -13.89 38.84
C ARG A 441 -17.29 -13.46 39.84
N GLY A 442 -16.84 -12.21 39.80
CA GLY A 442 -15.77 -11.70 40.70
C GLY A 442 -14.37 -12.24 40.43
N ALA A 443 -14.14 -12.87 39.27
CA ALA A 443 -12.82 -13.38 38.87
C ALA A 443 -11.90 -12.23 38.44
N PRO A 444 -10.57 -12.29 38.72
CA PRO A 444 -9.62 -11.29 38.24
C PRO A 444 -9.58 -11.32 36.70
N VAL A 445 -9.92 -10.19 36.08
CA VAL A 445 -9.90 -10.07 34.63
C VAL A 445 -8.48 -9.80 34.15
N VAL A 446 -7.90 -10.73 33.42
CA VAL A 446 -6.78 -10.45 32.52
C VAL A 446 -7.35 -9.66 31.36
N SER A 447 -7.03 -8.36 31.31
CA SER A 447 -7.55 -7.37 30.37
C SER A 447 -7.56 -7.90 28.92
N PRO A 448 -8.74 -8.07 28.28
CA PRO A 448 -8.78 -8.39 26.85
C PRO A 448 -8.34 -7.18 26.04
N VAL A 449 -8.01 -7.42 24.78
CA VAL A 449 -7.70 -6.40 23.75
C VAL A 449 -8.62 -5.16 23.94
N PRO A 450 -8.07 -3.94 23.99
CA PRO A 450 -8.87 -2.75 24.25
C PRO A 450 -10.02 -2.63 23.26
N SER A 451 -11.24 -2.61 23.80
CA SER A 451 -12.45 -2.34 23.03
C SER A 451 -12.36 -0.91 22.47
N SER A 452 -12.44 -0.77 21.16
CA SER A 452 -12.46 0.52 20.44
C SER A 452 -13.76 1.31 20.61
N THR A 453 -14.54 1.02 21.67
CA THR A 453 -15.77 1.73 22.01
C THR A 453 -15.61 2.44 23.33
N ARG A 454 -15.07 3.63 23.29
CA ARG A 454 -15.24 4.81 24.15
C ARG A 454 -13.91 5.56 24.33
N ALA A 455 -13.63 6.48 23.43
CA ALA A 455 -12.97 7.72 23.81
C ALA A 455 -14.02 8.82 23.65
N PRO A 456 -14.40 9.52 24.70
CA PRO A 456 -15.00 10.84 24.53
C PRO A 456 -13.92 11.80 24.03
N PHE A 457 -14.31 12.68 23.17
CA PHE A 457 -13.63 13.78 22.48
C PHE A 457 -12.42 14.39 23.15
#